data_5b70b2d38a27011f1d73f0598ad24c75
#
_entry.id   5b70b2d38a27011f1d73f0598ad24c75
#
_cell.length_a   1.000
_cell.length_b   1.000
_cell.length_c   1.000
_cell.angle_alpha   90.00
_cell.angle_beta   90.00
_cell.angle_gamma   90.00
#
_symmetry.space_group_name_H-M   'P 1'
#
loop_
_entity.id
_entity.type
_entity.pdbx_description
1 polymer ?
#
loop_
_entity_poly.entity_id
_entity_poly.type
_entity_poly.pdbx_seq_one_letter_code
_entity_poly.pdbx_strand_id
1 'polypeptide(L)'
;MTKEEQRQRIGQRIAEMRSTVKWTDENRVKRTGMTQAELSRLCGIRQNHISRIERGYYSAGFDQLQQIAEALGCQIDLVRQ
;
A
#
# COMPACT_ATOMS: atom_id res chain seq x y z
N MET A 1 21.18 -3.85 3.19
CA MET A 1 19.90 -4.44 2.71
C MET A 1 19.90 -4.39 1.19
N THR A 2 19.59 -5.51 0.54
CA THR A 2 19.52 -5.58 -0.92
C THR A 2 18.25 -4.90 -1.44
N LYS A 3 18.22 -4.65 -2.76
CA LYS A 3 17.02 -4.10 -3.40
C LYS A 3 15.83 -5.04 -3.24
N GLU A 4 16.06 -6.36 -3.33
CA GLU A 4 15.00 -7.35 -3.16
C GLU A 4 14.45 -7.33 -1.75
N GLU A 5 15.32 -7.26 -0.75
CA GLU A 5 14.92 -7.17 0.65
C GLU A 5 14.11 -5.90 0.91
N GLN A 6 14.52 -4.77 0.31
CA GLN A 6 13.78 -3.52 0.43
C GLN A 6 12.39 -3.62 -0.21
N ARG A 7 12.30 -4.24 -1.40
CA ARG A 7 10.99 -4.41 -2.04
C ARG A 7 10.07 -5.26 -1.19
N GLN A 8 10.58 -6.35 -0.61
CA GLN A 8 9.80 -7.22 0.26
C GLN A 8 9.35 -6.48 1.50
N ARG A 9 10.25 -5.71 2.11
CA ARG A 9 9.93 -4.93 3.31
C ARG A 9 8.85 -3.90 3.04
N ILE A 10 8.99 -3.15 1.95
CA ILE A 10 7.99 -2.15 1.57
C ILE A 10 6.65 -2.81 1.27
N GLY A 11 6.68 -3.92 0.54
CA GLY A 11 5.47 -4.65 0.21
C GLY A 11 4.75 -5.16 1.45
N GLN A 12 5.49 -5.75 2.39
CA GLN A 12 4.93 -6.20 3.66
C GLN A 12 4.35 -5.02 4.46
N ARG A 13 5.04 -3.90 4.46
CA ARG A 13 4.57 -2.72 5.17
C ARG A 13 3.26 -2.20 4.60
N ILE A 14 3.15 -2.18 3.26
CA ILE A 14 1.91 -1.80 2.59
C ILE A 14 0.77 -2.74 2.99
N ALA A 15 1.02 -4.05 2.97
CA ALA A 15 0.01 -5.03 3.35
C ALA A 15 -0.43 -4.87 4.80
N GLU A 16 0.50 -4.61 5.72
CA GLU A 16 0.19 -4.35 7.13
C GLU A 16 -0.66 -3.10 7.29
N MET A 17 -0.26 -2.01 6.66
CA MET A 17 -1.00 -0.75 6.75
C MET A 17 -2.39 -0.90 6.15
N ARG A 18 -2.50 -1.61 5.01
CA ARG A 18 -3.78 -1.87 4.38
C ARG A 18 -4.70 -2.69 5.28
N SER A 19 -4.17 -3.71 5.96
CA SER A 19 -5.00 -4.59 6.79
C SER A 19 -5.43 -3.96 8.11
N THR A 20 -4.82 -2.85 8.52
CA THR A 20 -5.11 -2.21 9.79
C THR A 20 -5.66 -0.79 9.66
N VAL A 21 -5.73 -0.26 8.44
CA VAL A 21 -6.17 1.11 8.24
C VAL A 21 -7.63 1.29 8.66
N LYS A 22 -7.90 2.41 9.33
CA LYS A 22 -9.27 2.81 9.64
C LYS A 22 -9.70 3.83 8.60
N TRP A 23 -10.82 3.56 7.95
CA TRP A 23 -11.30 4.37 6.84
C TRP A 23 -12.82 4.34 6.77
N THR A 24 -13.37 5.26 6.01
CA THR A 24 -14.82 5.35 5.81
C THR A 24 -15.10 5.03 4.34
N ASP A 25 -15.97 4.05 4.10
CA ASP A 25 -16.28 3.63 2.75
C ASP A 25 -17.29 4.57 2.07
N GLU A 26 -17.64 4.27 0.82
CA GLU A 26 -18.56 5.08 0.03
C GLU A 26 -19.97 5.15 0.62
N ASN A 27 -20.33 4.18 1.46
CA ASN A 27 -21.62 4.15 2.16
C ASN A 27 -21.55 4.84 3.52
N ARG A 28 -20.45 5.53 3.80
CA ARG A 28 -20.19 6.24 5.07
C ARG A 28 -20.10 5.30 6.26
N VAL A 29 -19.76 4.04 6.02
CA VAL A 29 -19.53 3.07 7.09
C VAL A 29 -18.07 3.08 7.48
N LYS A 30 -17.80 3.19 8.77
CA LYS A 30 -16.43 3.13 9.29
C LYS A 30 -15.95 1.69 9.29
N ARG A 31 -14.79 1.47 8.70
CA ARG A 31 -14.23 0.13 8.54
C ARG A 31 -12.80 0.08 9.04
N THR A 32 -12.38 -1.12 9.47
CA THR A 32 -10.99 -1.41 9.80
C THR A 32 -10.49 -2.45 8.82
N GLY A 33 -9.37 -2.13 8.16
CA GLY A 33 -8.83 -2.99 7.12
C GLY A 33 -9.47 -2.72 5.76
N MET A 34 -8.68 -2.89 4.74
CA MET A 34 -9.05 -2.63 3.36
C MET A 34 -8.59 -3.80 2.50
N THR A 35 -9.42 -4.27 1.59
CA THR A 35 -9.00 -5.31 0.65
C THR A 35 -8.09 -4.72 -0.42
N GLN A 36 -7.34 -5.57 -1.13
CA GLN A 36 -6.54 -5.11 -2.25
C GLN A 36 -7.42 -4.47 -3.34
N ALA A 37 -8.63 -5.01 -3.55
CA ALA A 37 -9.56 -4.44 -4.53
C ALA A 37 -10.00 -3.04 -4.12
N GLU A 38 -10.28 -2.84 -2.84
CA GLU A 38 -10.66 -1.53 -2.32
C GLU A 38 -9.52 -0.52 -2.44
N LEU A 39 -8.30 -0.94 -2.09
CA LEU A 39 -7.13 -0.08 -2.26
C LEU A 39 -6.92 0.27 -3.73
N SER A 40 -7.05 -0.71 -4.61
CA SER A 40 -6.94 -0.50 -6.06
C SER A 40 -7.88 0.61 -6.53
N ARG A 41 -9.14 0.54 -6.10
CA ARG A 41 -10.14 1.53 -6.48
C ARG A 41 -9.77 2.92 -5.97
N LEU A 42 -9.24 3.01 -4.76
CA LEU A 42 -8.92 4.31 -4.14
C LEU A 42 -7.64 4.92 -4.69
N CYS A 43 -6.64 4.12 -4.99
CA CYS A 43 -5.35 4.65 -5.44
C CYS A 43 -5.17 4.65 -6.96
N GLY A 44 -6.08 4.00 -7.71
CA GLY A 44 -6.01 3.98 -9.16
C GLY A 44 -4.99 3.01 -9.74
N ILE A 45 -4.41 2.13 -8.93
CA ILE A 45 -3.45 1.11 -9.37
C ILE A 45 -4.17 -0.22 -9.44
N ARG A 46 -3.96 -0.98 -10.50
CA ARG A 46 -4.63 -2.27 -10.69
C ARG A 46 -4.33 -3.22 -9.55
N GLN A 47 -5.31 -4.02 -9.18
CA GLN A 47 -5.20 -4.95 -8.05
C GLN A 47 -4.05 -5.94 -8.22
N ASN A 48 -3.85 -6.48 -9.41
CA ASN A 48 -2.75 -7.42 -9.64
C ASN A 48 -1.39 -6.75 -9.45
N HIS A 49 -1.28 -5.46 -9.77
CA HIS A 49 -0.07 -4.68 -9.53
C HIS A 49 0.18 -4.52 -8.02
N ILE A 50 -0.88 -4.16 -7.28
CA ILE A 50 -0.80 -4.05 -5.82
C ILE A 50 -0.35 -5.37 -5.20
N SER A 51 -0.94 -6.49 -5.65
CA SER A 51 -0.56 -7.81 -5.17
C SER A 51 0.93 -8.09 -5.40
N ARG A 52 1.45 -7.74 -6.56
CA ARG A 52 2.87 -7.95 -6.88
C ARG A 52 3.78 -7.05 -6.06
N ILE A 53 3.36 -5.81 -5.82
CA ILE A 53 4.11 -4.87 -4.97
C ILE A 53 4.17 -5.42 -3.54
N GLU A 54 3.04 -5.89 -3.02
CA GLU A 54 2.98 -6.43 -1.65
C GLU A 54 3.83 -7.68 -1.48
N ARG A 55 3.99 -8.47 -2.54
CA ARG A 55 4.83 -9.67 -2.52
C ARG A 55 6.32 -9.39 -2.77
N GLY A 56 6.65 -8.14 -3.09
CA GLY A 56 8.02 -7.78 -3.41
C GLY A 56 8.48 -8.18 -4.80
N TYR A 57 7.56 -8.56 -5.68
CA TYR A 57 7.88 -9.00 -7.03
C TYR A 57 7.98 -7.85 -8.03
N TYR A 58 7.55 -6.66 -7.63
CA TYR A 58 7.52 -5.51 -8.50
C TYR A 58 8.07 -4.30 -7.77
N SER A 59 8.95 -3.57 -8.44
CA SER A 59 9.52 -2.35 -7.90
C SER A 59 8.63 -1.17 -8.29
N ALA A 60 7.79 -0.75 -7.36
CA ALA A 60 6.93 0.40 -7.58
C ALA A 60 7.75 1.69 -7.66
N GLY A 61 7.39 2.55 -8.61
CA GLY A 61 7.98 3.88 -8.68
C GLY A 61 7.49 4.76 -7.56
N PHE A 62 8.17 5.90 -7.37
CA PHE A 62 7.82 6.83 -6.29
C PHE A 62 6.36 7.29 -6.40
N ASP A 63 5.90 7.62 -7.60
CA ASP A 63 4.54 8.13 -7.79
C ASP A 63 3.50 7.08 -7.40
N GLN A 64 3.75 5.80 -7.73
CA GLN A 64 2.85 4.73 -7.33
C GLN A 64 2.82 4.54 -5.83
N LEU A 65 4.00 4.58 -5.18
CA LEU A 65 4.09 4.49 -3.73
C LEU A 65 3.36 5.66 -3.07
N GLN A 66 3.47 6.86 -3.63
CA GLN A 66 2.77 8.03 -3.13
C GLN A 66 1.25 7.86 -3.24
N GLN A 67 0.75 7.34 -4.35
CA GLN A 67 -0.68 7.09 -4.53
C GLN A 67 -1.19 6.08 -3.51
N ILE A 68 -0.43 5.00 -3.27
CA ILE A 68 -0.78 4.00 -2.27
C ILE A 68 -0.77 4.62 -0.87
N ALA A 69 0.28 5.36 -0.54
CA ALA A 69 0.41 5.99 0.77
C ALA A 69 -0.75 6.94 1.06
N GLU A 70 -1.11 7.77 0.11
CA GLU A 70 -2.23 8.70 0.25
C GLU A 70 -3.54 7.96 0.53
N ALA A 71 -3.80 6.88 -0.21
CA ALA A 71 -5.01 6.09 -0.02
C ALA A 71 -5.06 5.44 1.36
N LEU A 72 -3.91 5.16 1.95
CA LEU A 72 -3.80 4.55 3.28
C LEU A 72 -3.63 5.57 4.40
N GLY A 73 -3.62 6.86 4.08
CA GLY A 73 -3.40 7.91 5.06
C GLY A 73 -1.99 7.93 5.63
N CYS A 74 -1.02 7.47 4.85
CA CYS A 74 0.38 7.36 5.25
C CYS A 74 1.25 8.36 4.52
N GLN A 75 2.44 8.58 5.03
CA GLN A 75 3.47 9.38 4.38
C GLN A 75 4.66 8.49 4.04
N ILE A 76 5.34 8.82 2.95
CA ILE A 76 6.62 8.21 2.60
C ILE A 76 7.72 9.04 3.25
N ASP A 77 8.63 8.37 3.94
CA ASP A 77 9.73 9.04 4.63
C ASP A 77 10.98 8.18 4.60
N LEU A 78 12.11 8.82 4.83
CA LEU A 78 13.40 8.15 4.98
C LEU A 78 13.71 8.07 6.46
N VAL A 79 13.97 6.87 6.93
CA VAL A 79 14.25 6.62 8.34
C VAL A 79 15.71 6.19 8.47
N ARG A 80 16.44 6.85 9.38
CA ARG A 80 17.82 6.51 9.64
C ARG A 80 17.90 5.15 10.32
N GLN A 81 18.81 4.34 9.82
CA GLN A 81 19.03 3.01 10.38
C GLN A 81 19.89 3.08 11.64
#